data_c3a0e65c6dab0813406dd2636a37ad51
#
_entry.id   c3a0e65c6dab0813406dd2636a37ad51
#
_cell.length_a   1.000
_cell.length_b   1.000
_cell.length_c   1.000
_cell.angle_alpha   90.00
_cell.angle_beta   90.00
_cell.angle_gamma   90.00
#
_symmetry.space_group_name_H-M   'P 1'
#
loop_
_entity.id
_entity.type
_entity.pdbx_description
1 polymer ?
#
loop_
_entity_poly.entity_id
_entity_poly.type
_entity_poly.pdbx_seq_one_letter_code
_entity_poly.pdbx_strand_id
1 'polypeptide(L)'
;MARRFLHAAGHDLRNALLATVFFGAAAGIFGATLNNYLAEAHGFDAAARGWLEVPRELPGFLIMFITGALLTVASESQVASLAMLLTGVGAVGLGFLSPTTAAVVVFVAIWSLGDHVIFAVEGPIALRLAHSGREGRRLGQFGGARNLGTIVGVGLVFSLAKLVGGRYDVFYALAAVSALVAGAFYGSLRLWRASVRSKRLVFNRRYHLFYAISALFGVRKQIFLAFGAWVLVQLHGVSVSTIALLYFIAATLGVVMRPLLGEVIDWLGERTVLAVDELLLLAVCLAYAFASDLLPVPFDLWLLYTAYVADSVLFALRVARTTYLGKIADDPTDITPTIAAGITIDHAVAMSLPVVSGYVWEAFGFRWVFLLAGAIAFVGFFVCLRIRVPAVAGEGSAAA
;
A
#
# COMPACT_ATOMS: atom_id res chain seq x y z
N MET A 1 -8.41 -4.86 41.28
CA MET A 1 -8.82 -5.16 39.88
C MET A 1 -8.30 -4.11 38.88
N ALA A 2 -8.51 -2.81 39.06
CA ALA A 2 -8.11 -1.76 38.12
C ALA A 2 -6.61 -1.78 37.71
N ARG A 3 -5.67 -1.96 38.64
CA ARG A 3 -4.22 -2.05 38.34
C ARG A 3 -3.86 -3.24 37.45
N ARG A 4 -4.53 -4.39 37.58
CA ARG A 4 -4.29 -5.56 36.70
C ARG A 4 -4.84 -5.32 35.30
N PHE A 5 -5.97 -4.60 35.14
CA PHE A 5 -6.51 -4.21 33.84
C PHE A 5 -5.61 -3.19 33.12
N LEU A 6 -5.08 -2.19 33.83
CA LEU A 6 -4.16 -1.20 33.26
C LEU A 6 -2.82 -1.81 32.83
N HIS A 7 -2.30 -2.78 33.59
CA HIS A 7 -1.08 -3.53 33.21
C HIS A 7 -1.33 -4.44 31.99
N ALA A 8 -2.47 -5.11 31.90
CA ALA A 8 -2.84 -5.94 30.75
C ALA A 8 -3.01 -5.09 29.48
N ALA A 9 -3.69 -3.95 29.57
CA ALA A 9 -3.87 -3.04 28.43
C ALA A 9 -2.54 -2.46 27.92
N GLY A 10 -1.62 -2.12 28.82
CA GLY A 10 -0.29 -1.65 28.45
C GLY A 10 0.57 -2.73 27.78
N HIS A 11 0.46 -3.98 28.22
CA HIS A 11 1.13 -5.13 27.62
C HIS A 11 0.59 -5.43 26.21
N ASP A 12 -0.73 -5.45 26.04
CA ASP A 12 -1.36 -5.71 24.74
C ASP A 12 -1.00 -4.62 23.72
N LEU A 13 -0.98 -3.35 24.11
CA LEU A 13 -0.53 -2.27 23.25
C LEU A 13 0.91 -2.43 22.79
N ARG A 14 1.81 -2.72 23.72
CA ARG A 14 3.23 -2.93 23.40
C ARG A 14 3.39 -4.08 22.40
N ASN A 15 2.73 -5.20 22.65
CA ASN A 15 2.79 -6.37 21.78
C ASN A 15 2.19 -6.09 20.41
N ALA A 16 1.07 -5.37 20.33
CA ALA A 16 0.48 -4.97 19.06
C ALA A 16 1.41 -4.05 18.25
N LEU A 17 2.05 -3.06 18.89
CA LEU A 17 3.02 -2.19 18.22
C LEU A 17 4.27 -2.96 17.76
N LEU A 18 4.80 -3.88 18.57
CA LEU A 18 5.90 -4.76 18.16
C LEU A 18 5.49 -5.64 16.98
N ALA A 19 4.30 -6.26 17.02
CA ALA A 19 3.77 -7.02 15.88
C ALA A 19 3.74 -6.18 14.60
N THR A 20 3.26 -4.93 14.69
CA THR A 20 3.21 -4.00 13.57
C THR A 20 4.60 -3.62 13.04
N VAL A 21 5.61 -3.46 13.93
CA VAL A 21 7.01 -3.23 13.50
C VAL A 21 7.54 -4.43 12.72
N PHE A 22 7.38 -5.64 13.24
CA PHE A 22 7.86 -6.84 12.56
C PHE A 22 7.11 -7.11 11.24
N PHE A 23 5.80 -6.86 11.19
CA PHE A 23 5.06 -6.89 9.94
C PHE A 23 5.58 -5.86 8.93
N GLY A 24 5.83 -4.63 9.37
CA GLY A 24 6.44 -3.60 8.53
C GLY A 24 7.80 -4.02 7.97
N ALA A 25 8.63 -4.69 8.78
CA ALA A 25 9.93 -5.19 8.34
C ALA A 25 9.78 -6.29 7.26
N ALA A 26 8.87 -7.25 7.47
CA ALA A 26 8.57 -8.27 6.47
C ALA A 26 8.10 -7.64 5.14
N ALA A 27 7.17 -6.70 5.21
CA ALA A 27 6.64 -5.99 4.03
C ALA A 27 7.71 -5.14 3.33
N GLY A 28 8.61 -4.50 4.09
CA GLY A 28 9.73 -3.73 3.55
C GLY A 28 10.73 -4.62 2.81
N ILE A 29 11.08 -5.77 3.36
CA ILE A 29 11.96 -6.75 2.70
C ILE A 29 11.32 -7.24 1.40
N PHE A 30 10.06 -7.67 1.45
CA PHE A 30 9.33 -8.15 0.28
C PHE A 30 9.24 -7.08 -0.81
N GLY A 31 8.85 -5.86 -0.46
CA GLY A 31 8.73 -4.76 -1.43
C GLY A 31 10.05 -4.37 -2.09
N ALA A 32 11.16 -4.41 -1.34
CA ALA A 32 12.48 -4.07 -1.86
C ALA A 32 13.09 -5.17 -2.75
N THR A 33 12.68 -6.43 -2.59
CA THR A 33 13.32 -7.57 -3.27
C THR A 33 12.50 -8.14 -4.42
N LEU A 34 11.17 -8.00 -4.41
CA LEU A 34 10.29 -8.73 -5.31
C LEU A 34 10.63 -8.51 -6.79
N ASN A 35 10.79 -7.27 -7.25
CA ASN A 35 11.02 -7.00 -8.67
C ASN A 35 12.36 -7.58 -9.16
N ASN A 36 13.43 -7.42 -8.39
CA ASN A 36 14.71 -8.03 -8.71
C ASN A 36 14.61 -9.58 -8.68
N TYR A 37 13.96 -10.15 -7.68
CA TYR A 37 13.73 -11.60 -7.59
C TYR A 37 13.01 -12.16 -8.82
N LEU A 38 11.94 -11.50 -9.25
CA LEU A 38 11.19 -11.92 -10.44
C LEU A 38 12.02 -11.81 -11.72
N ALA A 39 12.77 -10.73 -11.87
CA ALA A 39 13.60 -10.49 -13.04
C ALA A 39 14.85 -11.39 -13.06
N GLU A 40 15.62 -11.41 -11.98
CA GLU A 40 16.95 -12.03 -11.92
C GLU A 40 16.90 -13.55 -11.67
N ALA A 41 15.99 -14.00 -10.78
CA ALA A 41 15.90 -15.42 -10.42
C ALA A 41 14.92 -16.20 -11.29
N HIS A 42 13.91 -15.55 -11.85
CA HIS A 42 12.82 -16.23 -12.58
C HIS A 42 12.63 -15.75 -14.01
N GLY A 43 13.35 -14.74 -14.46
CA GLY A 43 13.30 -14.27 -15.85
C GLY A 43 11.91 -13.79 -16.29
N PHE A 44 11.13 -13.20 -15.38
CA PHE A 44 9.84 -12.63 -15.75
C PHE A 44 10.02 -11.56 -16.82
N ASP A 45 9.13 -11.56 -17.80
CA ASP A 45 8.91 -10.45 -18.71
C ASP A 45 7.82 -9.49 -18.18
N ALA A 46 7.52 -8.45 -18.93
CA ALA A 46 6.53 -7.46 -18.51
C ALA A 46 5.10 -8.02 -18.50
N ALA A 47 4.78 -8.95 -19.41
CA ALA A 47 3.47 -9.62 -19.43
C ALA A 47 3.29 -10.51 -18.20
N ALA A 48 4.28 -11.36 -17.88
CA ALA A 48 4.26 -12.21 -16.68
C ALA A 48 4.19 -11.36 -15.41
N ARG A 49 4.95 -10.24 -15.36
CA ARG A 49 4.90 -9.28 -14.26
C ARG A 49 3.50 -8.67 -14.09
N GLY A 50 2.85 -8.31 -15.19
CA GLY A 50 1.48 -7.80 -15.19
C GLY A 50 0.47 -8.85 -14.72
N TRP A 51 0.57 -10.08 -15.24
CA TRP A 51 -0.32 -11.19 -14.84
C TRP A 51 -0.21 -11.58 -13.38
N LEU A 52 0.97 -11.45 -12.76
CA LEU A 52 1.18 -11.71 -11.35
C LEU A 52 0.27 -10.87 -10.43
N GLU A 53 -0.12 -9.68 -10.90
CA GLU A 53 -0.97 -8.80 -10.11
C GLU A 53 -2.40 -9.34 -9.93
N VAL A 54 -2.89 -10.21 -10.82
CA VAL A 54 -4.20 -10.84 -10.67
C VAL A 54 -4.28 -11.68 -9.38
N PRO A 55 -3.47 -12.72 -9.18
CA PRO A 55 -3.47 -13.49 -7.94
C PRO A 55 -3.00 -12.69 -6.73
N ARG A 56 -2.17 -11.65 -6.92
CA ARG A 56 -1.70 -10.80 -5.85
C ARG A 56 -2.78 -9.84 -5.32
N GLU A 57 -3.61 -9.27 -6.17
CA GLU A 57 -4.65 -8.32 -5.77
C GLU A 57 -6.02 -8.99 -5.50
N LEU A 58 -6.21 -10.24 -5.94
CA LEU A 58 -7.45 -11.00 -5.71
C LEU A 58 -7.85 -11.11 -4.23
N PRO A 59 -6.94 -11.39 -3.28
CA PRO A 59 -7.28 -11.36 -1.87
C PRO A 59 -7.81 -10.00 -1.40
N GLY A 60 -7.23 -8.90 -1.88
CA GLY A 60 -7.68 -7.54 -1.58
C GLY A 60 -9.07 -7.24 -2.13
N PHE A 61 -9.38 -7.71 -3.34
CA PHE A 61 -10.72 -7.61 -3.92
C PHE A 61 -11.76 -8.37 -3.10
N LEU A 62 -11.41 -9.55 -2.57
CA LEU A 62 -12.28 -10.41 -1.78
C LEU A 62 -12.19 -10.15 -0.26
N ILE A 63 -11.38 -9.20 0.18
CA ILE A 63 -10.98 -9.06 1.59
C ILE A 63 -12.15 -8.94 2.55
N MET A 64 -13.20 -8.26 2.15
CA MET A 64 -14.37 -8.07 2.99
C MET A 64 -15.09 -9.39 3.26
N PHE A 65 -15.19 -10.26 2.27
CA PHE A 65 -15.80 -11.59 2.42
C PHE A 65 -14.90 -12.50 3.25
N ILE A 66 -13.59 -12.52 2.95
CA ILE A 66 -12.60 -13.35 3.65
C ILE A 66 -12.53 -12.95 5.12
N THR A 67 -12.31 -11.67 5.41
CA THR A 67 -12.18 -11.18 6.80
C THR A 67 -13.51 -11.28 7.54
N GLY A 68 -14.63 -10.99 6.87
CA GLY A 68 -15.96 -11.16 7.44
C GLY A 68 -16.21 -12.61 7.88
N ALA A 69 -15.90 -13.59 7.02
CA ALA A 69 -16.01 -15.00 7.36
C ALA A 69 -15.09 -15.41 8.52
N LEU A 70 -13.82 -14.99 8.50
CA LEU A 70 -12.86 -15.31 9.56
C LEU A 70 -13.31 -14.75 10.92
N LEU A 71 -13.82 -13.53 10.97
CA LEU A 71 -14.25 -12.89 12.20
C LEU A 71 -15.54 -13.48 12.79
N THR A 72 -16.29 -14.31 12.05
CA THR A 72 -17.41 -15.08 12.63
C THR A 72 -16.93 -16.17 13.59
N VAL A 73 -15.72 -16.71 13.37
CA VAL A 73 -15.18 -17.87 14.10
C VAL A 73 -13.96 -17.53 14.97
N ALA A 74 -13.28 -16.41 14.71
CA ALA A 74 -12.04 -16.02 15.39
C ALA A 74 -12.08 -14.53 15.83
N SER A 75 -11.26 -14.16 16.82
CA SER A 75 -11.03 -12.78 17.22
C SER A 75 -10.10 -12.07 16.24
N GLU A 76 -10.09 -10.71 16.24
CA GLU A 76 -9.18 -9.93 15.39
C GLU A 76 -7.72 -10.31 15.63
N SER A 77 -7.32 -10.60 16.86
CA SER A 77 -5.95 -11.02 17.18
C SER A 77 -5.60 -12.38 16.60
N GLN A 78 -6.52 -13.34 16.64
CA GLN A 78 -6.34 -14.66 16.03
C GLN A 78 -6.29 -14.57 14.50
N VAL A 79 -7.15 -13.74 13.90
CA VAL A 79 -7.14 -13.48 12.45
C VAL A 79 -5.84 -12.79 12.04
N ALA A 80 -5.35 -11.80 12.81
CA ALA A 80 -4.07 -11.16 12.57
C ALA A 80 -2.89 -12.14 12.70
N SER A 81 -2.91 -13.03 13.69
CA SER A 81 -1.89 -14.07 13.85
C SER A 81 -1.89 -15.06 12.68
N LEU A 82 -3.07 -15.52 12.23
CA LEU A 82 -3.21 -16.35 11.03
C LEU A 82 -2.71 -15.63 9.76
N ALA A 83 -3.04 -14.35 9.60
CA ALA A 83 -2.57 -13.54 8.49
C ALA A 83 -1.03 -13.50 8.44
N MET A 84 -0.38 -13.31 9.56
CA MET A 84 1.08 -13.32 9.65
C MET A 84 1.69 -14.69 9.40
N LEU A 85 1.02 -15.77 9.82
CA LEU A 85 1.43 -17.12 9.47
C LEU A 85 1.39 -17.34 7.96
N LEU A 86 0.31 -16.93 7.28
CA LEU A 86 0.20 -17.00 5.81
C LEU A 86 1.31 -16.17 5.13
N THR A 87 1.55 -14.94 5.60
CA THR A 87 2.64 -14.12 5.11
C THR A 87 4.00 -14.82 5.26
N GLY A 88 4.24 -15.45 6.42
CA GLY A 88 5.46 -16.22 6.68
C GLY A 88 5.59 -17.44 5.76
N VAL A 89 4.50 -18.18 5.55
CA VAL A 89 4.46 -19.33 4.62
C VAL A 89 4.74 -18.88 3.19
N GLY A 90 4.13 -17.76 2.75
CA GLY A 90 4.40 -17.16 1.45
C GLY A 90 5.88 -16.81 1.28
N ALA A 91 6.50 -16.20 2.30
CA ALA A 91 7.93 -15.87 2.27
C ALA A 91 8.82 -17.12 2.23
N VAL A 92 8.57 -18.13 3.07
CA VAL A 92 9.31 -19.40 3.02
C VAL A 92 9.19 -20.04 1.64
N GLY A 93 7.97 -20.03 1.09
CA GLY A 93 7.71 -20.57 -0.24
C GLY A 93 8.52 -19.87 -1.32
N LEU A 94 8.56 -18.53 -1.31
CA LEU A 94 9.36 -17.76 -2.26
C LEU A 94 10.85 -18.02 -2.12
N GLY A 95 11.36 -18.12 -0.90
CA GLY A 95 12.78 -18.34 -0.69
C GLY A 95 13.28 -19.76 -1.02
N PHE A 96 12.44 -20.78 -0.78
CA PHE A 96 12.93 -22.16 -0.76
C PHE A 96 12.12 -23.15 -1.60
N LEU A 97 10.88 -22.81 -2.00
CA LEU A 97 9.94 -23.75 -2.62
C LEU A 97 9.40 -23.24 -3.98
N SER A 98 10.07 -22.30 -4.59
CA SER A 98 9.64 -21.66 -5.85
C SER A 98 10.58 -21.94 -7.03
N PRO A 99 10.77 -23.23 -7.44
CA PRO A 99 11.64 -23.53 -8.59
C PRO A 99 10.99 -23.18 -9.94
N THR A 100 9.70 -22.86 -9.97
CA THR A 100 8.94 -22.55 -11.18
C THR A 100 8.14 -21.27 -11.04
N THR A 101 7.83 -20.61 -12.15
CA THR A 101 6.94 -19.43 -12.19
C THR A 101 5.60 -19.69 -11.52
N ALA A 102 5.00 -20.86 -11.73
CA ALA A 102 3.75 -21.24 -11.09
C ALA A 102 3.85 -21.27 -9.56
N ALA A 103 4.95 -21.81 -9.02
CA ALA A 103 5.20 -21.82 -7.58
C ALA A 103 5.38 -20.37 -7.04
N VAL A 104 6.10 -19.51 -7.76
CA VAL A 104 6.22 -18.08 -7.42
C VAL A 104 4.85 -17.45 -7.31
N VAL A 105 3.98 -17.64 -8.32
CA VAL A 105 2.62 -17.10 -8.33
C VAL A 105 1.80 -17.56 -7.12
N VAL A 106 1.87 -18.85 -6.79
CA VAL A 106 1.17 -19.43 -5.62
C VAL A 106 1.66 -18.78 -4.33
N PHE A 107 2.97 -18.69 -4.11
CA PHE A 107 3.50 -18.17 -2.86
C PHE A 107 3.36 -16.63 -2.75
N VAL A 108 3.39 -15.90 -3.87
CA VAL A 108 3.00 -14.49 -3.88
C VAL A 108 1.53 -14.32 -3.50
N ALA A 109 0.64 -15.17 -4.00
CA ALA A 109 -0.79 -15.12 -3.64
C ALA A 109 -1.01 -15.44 -2.14
N ILE A 110 -0.30 -16.43 -1.58
CA ILE A 110 -0.35 -16.76 -0.15
C ILE A 110 0.18 -15.60 0.70
N TRP A 111 1.32 -15.02 0.33
CA TRP A 111 1.83 -13.80 0.97
C TRP A 111 0.78 -12.70 0.97
N SER A 112 0.23 -12.42 -0.21
CA SER A 112 -0.73 -11.35 -0.41
C SER A 112 -2.02 -11.56 0.37
N LEU A 113 -2.49 -12.79 0.49
CA LEU A 113 -3.66 -13.11 1.33
C LEU A 113 -3.41 -12.69 2.79
N GLY A 114 -2.25 -13.03 3.34
CA GLY A 114 -1.87 -12.61 4.69
C GLY A 114 -1.78 -11.10 4.82
N ASP A 115 -1.11 -10.44 3.86
CA ASP A 115 -0.93 -8.99 3.83
C ASP A 115 -2.27 -8.23 3.77
N HIS A 116 -3.22 -8.66 2.94
CA HIS A 116 -4.53 -8.02 2.85
C HIS A 116 -5.40 -8.28 4.10
N VAL A 117 -5.34 -9.48 4.67
CA VAL A 117 -6.09 -9.80 5.89
C VAL A 117 -5.62 -8.95 7.07
N ILE A 118 -4.29 -8.77 7.25
CA ILE A 118 -3.78 -7.93 8.34
C ILE A 118 -4.19 -6.46 8.15
N PHE A 119 -4.16 -5.92 6.92
CA PHE A 119 -4.64 -4.56 6.65
C PHE A 119 -6.10 -4.36 7.06
N ALA A 120 -6.94 -5.38 6.94
CA ALA A 120 -8.35 -5.29 7.33
C ALA A 120 -8.58 -5.30 8.84
N VAL A 121 -7.72 -6.00 9.63
CA VAL A 121 -7.93 -6.17 11.08
C VAL A 121 -7.05 -5.29 11.94
N GLU A 122 -5.96 -4.74 11.44
CA GLU A 122 -5.03 -3.91 12.22
C GLU A 122 -5.68 -2.61 12.71
N GLY A 123 -6.45 -1.92 11.86
CA GLY A 123 -7.21 -0.74 12.24
C GLY A 123 -8.18 -1.00 13.40
N PRO A 124 -9.07 -1.99 13.32
CA PRO A 124 -9.90 -2.46 14.43
C PRO A 124 -9.12 -2.78 15.71
N ILE A 125 -7.99 -3.50 15.62
CA ILE A 125 -7.13 -3.78 16.79
C ILE A 125 -6.62 -2.47 17.40
N ALA A 126 -6.13 -1.53 16.59
CA ALA A 126 -5.66 -0.24 17.05
C ALA A 126 -6.76 0.56 17.79
N LEU A 127 -7.96 0.59 17.23
CA LEU A 127 -9.10 1.27 17.84
C LEU A 127 -9.53 0.65 19.17
N ARG A 128 -9.50 -0.68 19.29
CA ARG A 128 -9.81 -1.38 20.55
C ARG A 128 -8.80 -1.14 21.66
N LEU A 129 -7.55 -0.83 21.30
CA LEU A 129 -6.48 -0.48 22.22
C LEU A 129 -6.40 1.04 22.47
N ALA A 130 -7.27 1.84 21.84
CA ALA A 130 -7.34 3.28 22.04
C ALA A 130 -8.06 3.64 23.34
N HIS A 131 -7.67 4.77 23.94
CA HIS A 131 -8.51 5.44 24.93
C HIS A 131 -9.55 6.29 24.20
N SER A 132 -10.74 6.40 24.79
CA SER A 132 -11.82 7.24 24.26
C SER A 132 -11.32 8.68 24.00
N GLY A 133 -11.59 9.21 22.80
CA GLY A 133 -11.13 10.53 22.35
C GLY A 133 -9.67 10.60 21.91
N ARG A 134 -8.96 9.46 21.81
CA ARG A 134 -7.55 9.39 21.34
C ARG A 134 -7.34 8.34 20.26
N GLU A 135 -8.39 8.02 19.52
CA GLU A 135 -8.40 7.00 18.46
C GLU A 135 -7.41 7.34 17.34
N GLY A 136 -7.39 8.60 16.89
CA GLY A 136 -6.46 9.08 15.86
C GLY A 136 -4.99 8.95 16.28
N ARG A 137 -4.67 9.28 17.55
CA ARG A 137 -3.32 9.08 18.10
C ARG A 137 -2.91 7.61 18.05
N ARG A 138 -3.84 6.70 18.33
CA ARG A 138 -3.56 5.25 18.33
C ARG A 138 -3.31 4.74 16.91
N LEU A 139 -4.15 5.11 15.95
CA LEU A 139 -3.95 4.79 14.54
C LEU A 139 -2.62 5.35 14.02
N GLY A 140 -2.27 6.58 14.43
CA GLY A 140 -0.98 7.18 14.11
C GLY A 140 0.21 6.38 14.67
N GLN A 141 0.13 5.85 15.90
CA GLN A 141 1.16 5.01 16.49
C GLN A 141 1.37 3.70 15.71
N PHE A 142 0.28 3.04 15.26
CA PHE A 142 0.38 1.85 14.42
C PHE A 142 1.00 2.18 13.06
N GLY A 143 0.56 3.27 12.42
CA GLY A 143 1.17 3.73 11.17
C GLY A 143 2.67 4.03 11.30
N GLY A 144 3.06 4.69 12.40
CA GLY A 144 4.47 4.97 12.72
C GLY A 144 5.28 3.70 12.99
N ALA A 145 4.71 2.75 13.75
CA ALA A 145 5.34 1.46 14.02
C ALA A 145 5.56 0.65 12.72
N ARG A 146 4.56 0.60 11.85
CA ARG A 146 4.68 -0.04 10.53
C ARG A 146 5.79 0.60 9.69
N ASN A 147 5.82 1.92 9.62
CA ASN A 147 6.83 2.65 8.86
C ASN A 147 8.24 2.41 9.39
N LEU A 148 8.40 2.41 10.72
CA LEU A 148 9.66 2.06 11.38
C LEU A 148 10.11 0.64 10.97
N GLY A 149 9.19 -0.33 11.03
CA GLY A 149 9.45 -1.68 10.57
C GLY A 149 9.88 -1.73 9.11
N THR A 150 9.16 -1.04 8.23
CA THR A 150 9.51 -0.95 6.79
C THR A 150 10.93 -0.39 6.60
N ILE A 151 11.28 0.69 7.29
CA ILE A 151 12.63 1.28 7.24
C ILE A 151 13.69 0.26 7.69
N VAL A 152 13.43 -0.47 8.78
CA VAL A 152 14.32 -1.53 9.26
C VAL A 152 14.45 -2.64 8.21
N GLY A 153 13.34 -3.12 7.65
CA GLY A 153 13.34 -4.18 6.65
C GLY A 153 14.11 -3.82 5.39
N VAL A 154 13.86 -2.65 4.81
CA VAL A 154 14.59 -2.20 3.62
C VAL A 154 16.05 -1.88 3.93
N GLY A 155 16.35 -1.37 5.14
CA GLY A 155 17.70 -1.15 5.61
C GLY A 155 18.50 -2.44 5.74
N LEU A 156 17.86 -3.54 6.18
CA LEU A 156 18.47 -4.88 6.19
C LEU A 156 18.78 -5.36 4.76
N VAL A 157 17.84 -5.20 3.82
CA VAL A 157 18.10 -5.56 2.42
C VAL A 157 19.28 -4.76 1.88
N PHE A 158 19.29 -3.44 2.05
CA PHE A 158 20.38 -2.59 1.60
C PHE A 158 21.74 -3.03 2.16
N SER A 159 21.80 -3.27 3.47
CA SER A 159 23.05 -3.60 4.17
C SER A 159 23.57 -5.00 3.81
N LEU A 160 22.67 -5.96 3.61
CA LEU A 160 23.04 -7.36 3.37
C LEU A 160 23.20 -7.68 1.88
N ALA A 161 22.65 -6.90 0.95
CA ALA A 161 22.61 -7.23 -0.47
C ALA A 161 24.01 -7.52 -1.06
N LYS A 162 25.02 -6.74 -0.68
CA LYS A 162 26.41 -6.96 -1.12
C LYS A 162 27.06 -8.22 -0.52
N LEU A 163 26.64 -8.61 0.69
CA LEU A 163 27.19 -9.78 1.40
C LEU A 163 26.57 -11.07 0.90
N VAL A 164 25.26 -11.06 0.63
CA VAL A 164 24.54 -12.28 0.24
C VAL A 164 24.47 -12.51 -1.28
N GLY A 165 24.78 -11.50 -2.09
CA GLY A 165 25.02 -11.61 -3.53
C GLY A 165 23.91 -12.33 -4.30
N GLY A 166 22.71 -11.81 -4.40
CA GLY A 166 21.62 -12.42 -5.17
C GLY A 166 20.95 -13.64 -4.50
N ARG A 167 21.30 -13.98 -3.27
CA ARG A 167 20.64 -15.03 -2.48
C ARG A 167 19.33 -14.51 -1.90
N TYR A 168 18.29 -14.55 -2.70
CA TYR A 168 16.95 -14.12 -2.29
C TYR A 168 16.35 -14.97 -1.18
N ASP A 169 16.78 -16.24 -1.04
CA ASP A 169 16.43 -17.14 0.08
C ASP A 169 16.72 -16.50 1.44
N VAL A 170 17.85 -15.80 1.59
CA VAL A 170 18.19 -15.11 2.84
C VAL A 170 17.20 -13.97 3.15
N PHE A 171 16.83 -13.16 2.17
CA PHE A 171 15.88 -12.08 2.36
C PHE A 171 14.48 -12.60 2.70
N TYR A 172 14.02 -13.62 1.98
CA TYR A 172 12.72 -14.23 2.27
C TYR A 172 12.70 -15.00 3.59
N ALA A 173 13.82 -15.59 4.02
CA ALA A 173 13.95 -16.15 5.37
C ALA A 173 13.78 -15.05 6.45
N LEU A 174 14.45 -13.90 6.29
CA LEU A 174 14.30 -12.76 7.21
C LEU A 174 12.87 -12.21 7.22
N ALA A 175 12.22 -12.13 6.05
CA ALA A 175 10.82 -11.73 5.94
C ALA A 175 9.90 -12.73 6.65
N ALA A 176 10.14 -14.04 6.47
CA ALA A 176 9.38 -15.09 7.12
C ALA A 176 9.52 -15.04 8.65
N VAL A 177 10.75 -14.93 9.17
CA VAL A 177 11.00 -14.80 10.61
C VAL A 177 10.28 -13.56 11.15
N SER A 178 10.37 -12.43 10.46
CA SER A 178 9.69 -11.20 10.86
C SER A 178 8.18 -11.38 10.90
N ALA A 179 7.58 -12.00 9.87
CA ALA A 179 6.14 -12.27 9.83
C ALA A 179 5.71 -13.25 10.95
N LEU A 180 6.47 -14.32 11.20
CA LEU A 180 6.15 -15.28 12.26
C LEU A 180 6.25 -14.65 13.66
N VAL A 181 7.25 -13.81 13.90
CA VAL A 181 7.38 -13.03 15.15
C VAL A 181 6.21 -12.08 15.30
N ALA A 182 5.81 -11.36 14.24
CA ALA A 182 4.61 -10.52 14.25
C ALA A 182 3.36 -11.35 14.61
N GLY A 183 3.21 -12.54 14.00
CA GLY A 183 2.12 -13.46 14.30
C GLY A 183 2.06 -13.91 15.75
N ALA A 184 3.21 -14.22 16.36
CA ALA A 184 3.30 -14.58 17.76
C ALA A 184 2.87 -13.41 18.68
N PHE A 185 3.30 -12.18 18.38
CA PHE A 185 2.87 -11.01 19.12
C PHE A 185 1.37 -10.73 18.95
N TYR A 186 0.80 -10.81 17.73
CA TYR A 186 -0.64 -10.66 17.54
C TYR A 186 -1.42 -11.76 18.25
N GLY A 187 -0.96 -13.01 18.22
CA GLY A 187 -1.60 -14.14 18.92
C GLY A 187 -1.56 -14.02 20.45
N SER A 188 -0.62 -13.23 21.00
CA SER A 188 -0.53 -12.98 22.44
C SER A 188 -1.53 -11.95 22.97
N LEU A 189 -2.23 -11.21 22.08
CA LEU A 189 -3.19 -10.18 22.47
C LEU A 189 -4.46 -10.81 23.05
N ARG A 190 -4.93 -10.25 24.15
CA ARG A 190 -6.11 -10.71 24.87
C ARG A 190 -7.39 -9.97 24.45
N LEU A 191 -7.62 -9.88 23.13
CA LEU A 191 -8.80 -9.22 22.58
C LEU A 191 -9.99 -10.17 22.51
N TRP A 192 -11.14 -9.73 23.05
CA TRP A 192 -12.38 -10.49 23.03
C TRP A 192 -12.98 -10.45 21.61
N ARG A 193 -13.75 -11.49 21.26
CA ARG A 193 -14.52 -11.48 20.00
C ARG A 193 -15.44 -10.27 19.96
N ALA A 194 -15.38 -9.47 18.91
CA ALA A 194 -16.35 -8.45 18.64
C ALA A 194 -17.56 -9.07 17.92
N SER A 195 -18.77 -8.63 18.25
CA SER A 195 -19.94 -8.94 17.43
C SER A 195 -19.84 -8.12 16.14
N VAL A 196 -19.39 -8.75 15.05
CA VAL A 196 -19.29 -8.10 13.75
C VAL A 196 -20.68 -8.05 13.12
N ARG A 197 -21.33 -6.91 13.17
CA ARG A 197 -22.45 -6.61 12.26
C ARG A 197 -21.85 -6.17 10.93
N SER A 198 -21.72 -7.10 9.98
CA SER A 198 -21.34 -6.78 8.60
C SER A 198 -22.44 -5.88 8.01
N LYS A 199 -22.10 -4.63 7.72
CA LYS A 199 -22.95 -3.78 6.87
C LYS A 199 -22.73 -4.21 5.42
N ARG A 200 -23.82 -4.40 4.67
CA ARG A 200 -23.75 -4.76 3.24
C ARG A 200 -23.01 -3.68 2.45
N LEU A 201 -22.25 -4.09 1.44
CA LEU A 201 -21.74 -3.18 0.41
C LEU A 201 -22.93 -2.46 -0.24
N VAL A 202 -22.91 -1.15 -0.19
CA VAL A 202 -23.95 -0.32 -0.81
C VAL A 202 -23.26 0.64 -1.77
N PHE A 203 -23.57 0.49 -3.08
CA PHE A 203 -23.18 1.48 -4.08
C PHE A 203 -24.22 2.60 -4.09
N ASN A 204 -23.89 3.74 -3.51
CA ASN A 204 -24.73 4.92 -3.58
C ASN A 204 -24.30 5.82 -4.74
N ARG A 205 -25.18 6.02 -5.73
CA ARG A 205 -24.92 6.86 -6.92
C ARG A 205 -24.51 8.29 -6.59
N ARG A 206 -24.87 8.80 -5.41
CA ARG A 206 -24.47 10.11 -4.94
C ARG A 206 -22.93 10.25 -4.86
N TYR A 207 -22.22 9.20 -4.51
CA TYR A 207 -20.77 9.19 -4.35
C TYR A 207 -20.01 8.77 -5.62
N HIS A 208 -20.63 8.90 -6.81
CA HIS A 208 -20.03 8.48 -8.09
C HIS A 208 -18.66 9.12 -8.35
N LEU A 209 -18.46 10.39 -7.99
CA LEU A 209 -17.18 11.07 -8.14
C LEU A 209 -16.10 10.47 -7.24
N PHE A 210 -16.45 10.11 -6.00
CA PHE A 210 -15.53 9.39 -5.11
C PHE A 210 -15.12 8.03 -5.69
N TYR A 211 -16.05 7.30 -6.32
CA TYR A 211 -15.73 6.02 -6.98
C TYR A 211 -14.84 6.22 -8.20
N ALA A 212 -15.08 7.28 -9.00
CA ALA A 212 -14.21 7.62 -10.13
C ALA A 212 -12.77 7.95 -9.67
N ILE A 213 -12.62 8.76 -8.62
CA ILE A 213 -11.32 9.07 -8.00
C ILE A 213 -10.67 7.80 -7.43
N SER A 214 -11.47 6.87 -6.89
CA SER A 214 -10.95 5.59 -6.38
C SER A 214 -10.42 4.70 -7.52
N ALA A 215 -11.09 4.68 -8.67
CA ALA A 215 -10.61 3.97 -9.86
C ALA A 215 -9.29 4.59 -10.38
N LEU A 216 -9.22 5.91 -10.51
CA LEU A 216 -8.00 6.63 -10.92
C LEU A 216 -6.83 6.34 -9.97
N PHE A 217 -7.10 6.32 -8.68
CA PHE A 217 -6.09 5.95 -7.68
C PHE A 217 -5.60 4.50 -7.85
N GLY A 218 -6.51 3.57 -8.16
CA GLY A 218 -6.15 2.18 -8.47
C GLY A 218 -5.23 2.07 -9.69
N VAL A 219 -5.49 2.86 -10.75
CA VAL A 219 -4.61 2.97 -11.92
C VAL A 219 -3.20 3.39 -11.51
N ARG A 220 -3.09 4.54 -10.84
CA ARG A 220 -1.82 5.09 -10.37
C ARG A 220 -1.07 4.09 -9.52
N LYS A 221 -1.71 3.62 -8.44
CA LYS A 221 -1.12 2.68 -7.49
C LYS A 221 -0.47 1.53 -8.22
N GLN A 222 -1.19 0.93 -9.16
CA GLN A 222 -0.79 -0.33 -9.70
C GLN A 222 0.24 -0.24 -10.82
N ILE A 223 0.22 0.81 -11.63
CA ILE A 223 1.27 1.03 -12.64
C ILE A 223 2.62 1.22 -11.95
N PHE A 224 2.71 2.03 -10.90
CA PHE A 224 3.98 2.28 -10.23
C PHE A 224 4.41 1.13 -9.32
N LEU A 225 3.49 0.42 -8.65
CA LEU A 225 3.82 -0.79 -7.89
C LEU A 225 4.32 -1.93 -8.80
N ALA A 226 3.70 -2.12 -9.96
CA ALA A 226 4.11 -3.17 -10.89
C ALA A 226 5.31 -2.77 -11.72
N PHE A 227 5.29 -1.60 -12.35
CA PHE A 227 6.22 -1.22 -13.40
C PHE A 227 7.20 -0.11 -13.02
N GLY A 228 6.98 0.67 -11.94
CA GLY A 228 7.90 1.73 -11.54
C GLY A 228 9.30 1.22 -11.20
N ALA A 229 9.40 0.29 -10.25
CA ALA A 229 10.69 -0.37 -9.97
C ALA A 229 11.10 -1.35 -11.08
N TRP A 230 10.14 -1.93 -11.82
CA TRP A 230 10.39 -2.87 -12.91
C TRP A 230 11.21 -2.25 -14.04
N VAL A 231 10.91 -1.00 -14.45
CA VAL A 231 11.73 -0.24 -15.42
C VAL A 231 13.17 -0.15 -14.94
N LEU A 232 13.39 0.20 -13.70
CA LEU A 232 14.73 0.35 -13.13
C LEU A 232 15.51 -0.97 -13.17
N VAL A 233 14.84 -2.07 -12.80
CA VAL A 233 15.45 -3.40 -12.75
C VAL A 233 15.66 -3.97 -14.16
N GLN A 234 14.59 -4.01 -14.97
CA GLN A 234 14.58 -4.74 -16.25
C GLN A 234 15.34 -4.02 -17.35
N LEU A 235 15.27 -2.69 -17.41
CA LEU A 235 15.90 -1.92 -18.49
C LEU A 235 17.27 -1.36 -18.11
N HIS A 236 17.44 -1.00 -16.85
CA HIS A 236 18.68 -0.35 -16.40
C HIS A 236 19.53 -1.26 -15.51
N GLY A 237 19.11 -2.50 -15.25
CA GLY A 237 19.87 -3.46 -14.43
C GLY A 237 20.12 -2.98 -12.99
N VAL A 238 19.19 -2.18 -12.44
CA VAL A 238 19.35 -1.59 -11.10
C VAL A 238 19.31 -2.68 -10.04
N SER A 239 20.36 -2.74 -9.23
CA SER A 239 20.53 -3.78 -8.22
C SER A 239 19.49 -3.69 -7.09
N VAL A 240 19.22 -4.82 -6.43
CA VAL A 240 18.36 -4.90 -5.26
C VAL A 240 18.78 -3.95 -4.13
N SER A 241 20.09 -3.71 -3.98
CA SER A 241 20.65 -2.73 -3.03
C SER A 241 20.19 -1.31 -3.35
N THR A 242 20.22 -0.91 -4.62
CA THR A 242 19.77 0.42 -5.05
C THR A 242 18.26 0.56 -4.90
N ILE A 243 17.46 -0.44 -5.27
CA ILE A 243 16.01 -0.43 -5.05
C ILE A 243 15.69 -0.31 -3.56
N ALA A 244 16.39 -1.06 -2.69
CA ALA A 244 16.23 -0.94 -1.25
C ALA A 244 16.58 0.47 -0.74
N LEU A 245 17.67 1.09 -1.26
CA LEU A 245 18.03 2.46 -0.90
C LEU A 245 16.93 3.47 -1.31
N LEU A 246 16.41 3.38 -2.53
CA LEU A 246 15.33 4.25 -2.99
C LEU A 246 14.06 4.09 -2.13
N TYR A 247 13.72 2.85 -1.79
CA TYR A 247 12.60 2.57 -0.92
C TYR A 247 12.84 3.09 0.51
N PHE A 248 14.07 2.95 1.03
CA PHE A 248 14.47 3.51 2.32
C PHE A 248 14.30 5.03 2.35
N ILE A 249 14.78 5.72 1.32
CA ILE A 249 14.65 7.18 1.18
C ILE A 249 13.15 7.55 1.13
N ALA A 250 12.36 6.87 0.30
CA ALA A 250 10.93 7.12 0.16
C ALA A 250 10.16 6.91 1.47
N ALA A 251 10.45 5.81 2.19
CA ALA A 251 9.83 5.51 3.47
C ALA A 251 10.19 6.55 4.54
N THR A 252 11.46 6.98 4.58
CA THR A 252 11.94 8.00 5.53
C THR A 252 11.32 9.36 5.24
N LEU A 253 11.30 9.79 3.97
CA LEU A 253 10.62 11.02 3.55
C LEU A 253 9.12 10.96 3.86
N GLY A 254 8.49 9.81 3.66
CA GLY A 254 7.09 9.59 3.98
C GLY A 254 6.74 9.82 5.46
N VAL A 255 7.67 9.55 6.39
CA VAL A 255 7.46 9.85 7.83
C VAL A 255 7.29 11.36 8.05
N VAL A 256 8.17 12.15 7.43
CA VAL A 256 8.18 13.62 7.59
C VAL A 256 7.07 14.29 6.78
N MET A 257 6.85 13.81 5.56
CA MET A 257 5.91 14.45 4.63
C MET A 257 4.44 14.21 5.00
N ARG A 258 4.07 13.05 5.56
CA ARG A 258 2.64 12.76 5.85
C ARG A 258 1.94 13.78 6.74
N PRO A 259 2.52 14.24 7.87
CA PRO A 259 1.91 15.32 8.65
C PRO A 259 1.76 16.62 7.86
N LEU A 260 2.82 17.01 7.12
CA LEU A 260 2.82 18.22 6.30
C LEU A 260 1.76 18.16 5.19
N LEU A 261 1.60 17.01 4.54
CA LEU A 261 0.58 16.81 3.51
C LEU A 261 -0.84 16.92 4.08
N GLY A 262 -1.05 16.51 5.33
CA GLY A 262 -2.31 16.74 6.05
C GLY A 262 -2.62 18.23 6.17
N GLU A 263 -1.67 19.02 6.63
CA GLU A 263 -1.80 20.49 6.73
C GLU A 263 -2.04 21.14 5.35
N VAL A 264 -1.36 20.67 4.31
CA VAL A 264 -1.55 21.13 2.92
C VAL A 264 -2.98 20.82 2.44
N ILE A 265 -3.54 19.65 2.77
CA ILE A 265 -4.92 19.30 2.42
C ILE A 265 -5.91 20.24 3.14
N ASP A 266 -5.67 20.53 4.42
CA ASP A 266 -6.53 21.42 5.19
C ASP A 266 -6.46 22.88 4.68
N TRP A 267 -5.30 23.31 4.21
CA TRP A 267 -5.09 24.68 3.70
C TRP A 267 -5.58 24.88 2.27
N LEU A 268 -5.25 23.97 1.33
CA LEU A 268 -5.57 24.12 -0.10
C LEU A 268 -6.90 23.46 -0.48
N GLY A 269 -7.45 22.58 0.37
CA GLY A 269 -8.63 21.78 0.12
C GLY A 269 -8.38 20.58 -0.79
N GLU A 270 -9.25 19.58 -0.69
CA GLU A 270 -9.12 18.30 -1.39
C GLU A 270 -9.13 18.44 -2.91
N ARG A 271 -9.92 19.38 -3.46
CA ARG A 271 -10.00 19.65 -4.90
C ARG A 271 -8.63 20.02 -5.47
N THR A 272 -7.97 21.01 -4.85
CA THR A 272 -6.69 21.53 -5.33
C THR A 272 -5.61 20.49 -5.17
N VAL A 273 -5.55 19.85 -4.00
CA VAL A 273 -4.52 18.85 -3.68
C VAL A 273 -4.59 17.65 -4.63
N LEU A 274 -5.80 17.09 -4.85
CA LEU A 274 -5.96 15.95 -5.76
C LEU A 274 -5.73 16.34 -7.22
N ALA A 275 -6.11 17.54 -7.64
CA ALA A 275 -5.82 17.99 -9.00
C ALA A 275 -4.31 18.21 -9.22
N VAL A 276 -3.60 18.82 -8.26
CA VAL A 276 -2.15 18.99 -8.32
C VAL A 276 -1.43 17.65 -8.29
N ASP A 277 -1.90 16.70 -7.47
CA ASP A 277 -1.37 15.33 -7.42
C ASP A 277 -1.41 14.64 -8.79
N GLU A 278 -2.51 14.79 -9.54
CA GLU A 278 -2.62 14.23 -10.90
C GLU A 278 -1.65 14.90 -11.89
N LEU A 279 -1.40 16.21 -11.77
CA LEU A 279 -0.40 16.89 -12.61
C LEU A 279 1.03 16.46 -12.27
N LEU A 280 1.34 16.28 -10.98
CA LEU A 280 2.64 15.77 -10.55
C LEU A 280 2.83 14.32 -11.01
N LEU A 281 1.77 13.51 -10.95
CA LEU A 281 1.78 12.16 -11.49
C LEU A 281 2.02 12.15 -13.01
N LEU A 282 1.39 13.05 -13.76
CA LEU A 282 1.67 13.23 -15.19
C LEU A 282 3.14 13.54 -15.43
N ALA A 283 3.73 14.46 -14.65
CA ALA A 283 5.16 14.75 -14.76
C ALA A 283 6.05 13.55 -14.47
N VAL A 284 5.71 12.75 -13.45
CA VAL A 284 6.40 11.48 -13.15
C VAL A 284 6.27 10.49 -14.31
N CYS A 285 5.08 10.35 -14.90
CA CYS A 285 4.86 9.48 -16.07
C CYS A 285 5.71 9.93 -17.28
N LEU A 286 5.78 11.24 -17.55
CA LEU A 286 6.61 11.78 -18.62
C LEU A 286 8.11 11.59 -18.36
N ALA A 287 8.55 11.70 -17.10
CA ALA A 287 9.92 11.37 -16.72
C ALA A 287 10.25 9.90 -17.04
N TYR A 288 9.37 8.96 -16.66
CA TYR A 288 9.57 7.54 -17.02
C TYR A 288 9.56 7.30 -18.53
N ALA A 289 8.70 8.00 -19.28
CA ALA A 289 8.61 7.81 -20.73
C ALA A 289 9.80 8.36 -21.50
N PHE A 290 10.41 9.45 -21.03
CA PHE A 290 11.37 10.25 -21.83
C PHE A 290 12.72 10.50 -21.17
N ALA A 291 13.00 9.99 -19.97
CA ALA A 291 14.28 10.25 -19.27
C ALA A 291 15.49 10.02 -20.15
N SER A 292 15.57 8.86 -20.81
CA SER A 292 16.71 8.48 -21.66
C SER A 292 16.80 9.25 -22.98
N ASP A 293 15.70 9.92 -23.42
CA ASP A 293 15.73 10.80 -24.59
C ASP A 293 16.18 12.23 -24.22
N LEU A 294 15.86 12.65 -23.00
CA LEU A 294 16.08 14.02 -22.54
C LEU A 294 17.46 14.20 -21.91
N LEU A 295 17.99 13.17 -21.29
CA LEU A 295 19.20 13.27 -20.47
C LEU A 295 20.19 12.15 -20.84
N PRO A 296 21.49 12.47 -20.91
CA PRO A 296 22.54 11.46 -21.09
C PRO A 296 22.75 10.66 -19.78
N VAL A 297 23.27 9.44 -19.91
CA VAL A 297 23.72 8.61 -18.77
C VAL A 297 24.83 9.36 -18.01
N PRO A 298 24.80 9.42 -16.68
CA PRO A 298 23.84 8.77 -15.75
C PRO A 298 22.66 9.64 -15.31
N PHE A 299 22.44 10.82 -15.89
CA PHE A 299 21.43 11.77 -15.43
C PHE A 299 19.99 11.28 -15.68
N ASP A 300 19.77 10.47 -16.72
CA ASP A 300 18.50 9.78 -16.97
C ASP A 300 18.10 8.88 -15.77
N LEU A 301 19.04 8.10 -15.25
CA LEU A 301 18.81 7.27 -14.05
C LEU A 301 18.51 8.12 -12.81
N TRP A 302 19.22 9.23 -12.61
CA TRP A 302 18.92 10.12 -11.48
C TRP A 302 17.52 10.71 -11.57
N LEU A 303 17.06 11.05 -12.77
CA LEU A 303 15.69 11.50 -12.99
C LEU A 303 14.68 10.39 -12.64
N LEU A 304 14.92 9.14 -13.08
CA LEU A 304 14.07 8.00 -12.76
C LEU A 304 14.06 7.67 -11.26
N TYR A 305 15.19 7.74 -10.58
CA TYR A 305 15.26 7.57 -9.11
C TYR A 305 14.46 8.65 -8.38
N THR A 306 14.58 9.89 -8.82
CA THR A 306 13.81 11.01 -8.27
C THR A 306 12.32 10.81 -8.50
N ALA A 307 11.93 10.40 -9.71
CA ALA A 307 10.53 10.11 -10.06
C ALA A 307 9.94 8.95 -9.23
N TYR A 308 10.72 7.88 -9.00
CA TYR A 308 10.32 6.75 -8.14
C TYR A 308 10.07 7.18 -6.70
N VAL A 309 11.00 7.97 -6.14
CA VAL A 309 10.85 8.48 -4.76
C VAL A 309 9.69 9.48 -4.69
N ALA A 310 9.56 10.37 -5.67
CA ALA A 310 8.48 11.35 -5.73
C ALA A 310 7.11 10.67 -5.77
N ASP A 311 6.89 9.67 -6.64
CA ASP A 311 5.63 8.91 -6.67
C ASP A 311 5.31 8.28 -5.32
N SER A 312 6.30 7.66 -4.68
CA SER A 312 6.13 7.03 -3.37
C SER A 312 5.72 8.03 -2.27
N VAL A 313 6.22 9.26 -2.32
CA VAL A 313 5.84 10.34 -1.38
C VAL A 313 4.45 10.86 -1.71
N LEU A 314 4.16 11.12 -2.99
CA LEU A 314 2.86 11.59 -3.46
C LEU A 314 1.73 10.60 -3.16
N PHE A 315 2.03 9.30 -3.07
CA PHE A 315 1.07 8.28 -2.67
C PHE A 315 0.43 8.57 -1.29
N ALA A 316 1.07 9.35 -0.43
CA ALA A 316 0.49 9.76 0.85
C ALA A 316 -0.72 10.70 0.69
N LEU A 317 -0.85 11.40 -0.44
CA LEU A 317 -1.99 12.29 -0.75
C LEU A 317 -3.32 11.55 -0.90
N ARG A 318 -3.29 10.21 -0.96
CA ARG A 318 -4.51 9.35 -0.93
C ARG A 318 -5.46 9.69 0.22
N VAL A 319 -4.95 10.27 1.31
CA VAL A 319 -5.75 10.69 2.47
C VAL A 319 -6.78 11.75 2.05
N ALA A 320 -6.46 12.65 1.11
CA ALA A 320 -7.39 13.68 0.62
C ALA A 320 -8.67 13.08 0.00
N ARG A 321 -8.62 11.87 -0.55
CA ARG A 321 -9.81 11.16 -1.03
C ARG A 321 -10.75 10.79 0.12
N THR A 322 -10.19 10.35 1.25
CA THR A 322 -10.98 9.96 2.41
C THR A 322 -11.57 11.18 3.12
N THR A 323 -10.80 12.28 3.23
CA THR A 323 -11.31 13.53 3.82
C THR A 323 -12.40 14.13 2.94
N TYR A 324 -12.25 14.06 1.61
CA TYR A 324 -13.32 14.46 0.67
C TYR A 324 -14.63 13.70 0.95
N LEU A 325 -14.57 12.37 1.04
CA LEU A 325 -15.78 11.59 1.36
C LEU A 325 -16.38 12.00 2.70
N GLY A 326 -15.56 12.20 3.73
CA GLY A 326 -16.04 12.63 5.05
C GLY A 326 -16.78 13.97 5.02
N LYS A 327 -16.41 14.87 4.09
CA LYS A 327 -17.03 16.20 3.94
C LYS A 327 -18.32 16.19 3.10
N ILE A 328 -18.50 15.19 2.21
CA ILE A 328 -19.69 15.10 1.35
C ILE A 328 -20.72 14.07 1.79
N ALA A 329 -20.41 13.26 2.80
CA ALA A 329 -21.32 12.25 3.31
C ALA A 329 -22.49 12.91 4.04
N ASP A 330 -23.72 12.59 3.61
CA ASP A 330 -24.95 13.10 4.26
C ASP A 330 -25.17 12.44 5.61
N ASP A 331 -24.87 11.15 5.72
CA ASP A 331 -24.95 10.36 6.94
C ASP A 331 -23.56 9.75 7.25
N PRO A 332 -23.03 9.93 8.46
CA PRO A 332 -21.79 9.27 8.88
C PRO A 332 -21.79 7.74 8.68
N THR A 333 -22.97 7.11 8.66
CA THR A 333 -23.11 5.66 8.43
C THR A 333 -22.83 5.25 6.98
N ASP A 334 -22.85 6.18 6.02
CA ASP A 334 -22.52 5.96 4.61
C ASP A 334 -21.01 5.87 4.36
N ILE A 335 -20.19 6.47 5.23
CA ILE A 335 -18.74 6.58 5.02
C ILE A 335 -18.09 5.20 4.89
N THR A 336 -18.31 4.32 5.84
CA THR A 336 -17.68 2.98 5.85
C THR A 336 -18.05 2.12 4.63
N PRO A 337 -19.35 1.97 4.26
CA PRO A 337 -19.72 1.22 3.06
C PRO A 337 -19.18 1.83 1.78
N THR A 338 -19.12 3.15 1.68
CA THR A 338 -18.62 3.86 0.49
C THR A 338 -17.10 3.71 0.35
N ILE A 339 -16.33 3.77 1.45
CA ILE A 339 -14.89 3.46 1.44
C ILE A 339 -14.68 2.01 0.99
N ALA A 340 -15.45 1.06 1.52
CA ALA A 340 -15.32 -0.34 1.14
C ALA A 340 -15.59 -0.57 -0.35
N ALA A 341 -16.63 0.10 -0.91
CA ALA A 341 -16.89 0.08 -2.34
C ALA A 341 -15.73 0.69 -3.15
N GLY A 342 -15.16 1.82 -2.69
CA GLY A 342 -13.99 2.44 -3.31
C GLY A 342 -12.76 1.52 -3.31
N ILE A 343 -12.52 0.79 -2.22
CA ILE A 343 -11.44 -0.21 -2.15
C ILE A 343 -11.68 -1.36 -3.13
N THR A 344 -12.90 -1.84 -3.24
CA THR A 344 -13.26 -2.90 -4.21
C THR A 344 -13.00 -2.45 -5.66
N ILE A 345 -13.36 -1.20 -6.00
CA ILE A 345 -13.05 -0.61 -7.32
C ILE A 345 -11.54 -0.51 -7.53
N ASP A 346 -10.80 0.00 -6.55
CA ASP A 346 -9.34 0.11 -6.58
C ASP A 346 -8.69 -1.25 -6.89
N HIS A 347 -9.07 -2.32 -6.18
CA HIS A 347 -8.52 -3.66 -6.43
C HIS A 347 -8.98 -4.27 -7.77
N ALA A 348 -10.19 -4.00 -8.23
CA ALA A 348 -10.64 -4.45 -9.55
C ALA A 348 -9.77 -3.85 -10.67
N VAL A 349 -9.47 -2.55 -10.58
CA VAL A 349 -8.55 -1.87 -11.49
C VAL A 349 -7.12 -2.40 -11.33
N ALA A 350 -6.68 -2.59 -10.10
CA ALA A 350 -5.35 -3.09 -9.78
C ALA A 350 -5.08 -4.52 -10.31
N MET A 351 -6.11 -5.35 -10.46
CA MET A 351 -5.99 -6.67 -11.07
C MET A 351 -5.91 -6.60 -12.60
N SER A 352 -6.70 -5.74 -13.24
CA SER A 352 -6.86 -5.75 -14.69
C SER A 352 -5.83 -4.91 -15.44
N LEU A 353 -5.50 -3.73 -14.89
CA LEU A 353 -4.66 -2.77 -15.58
C LEU A 353 -3.22 -3.24 -15.83
N PRO A 354 -2.51 -3.89 -14.88
CA PRO A 354 -1.15 -4.36 -15.13
C PRO A 354 -1.08 -5.45 -16.19
N VAL A 355 -2.12 -6.28 -16.33
CA VAL A 355 -2.20 -7.26 -17.40
C VAL A 355 -2.20 -6.56 -18.76
N VAL A 356 -3.08 -5.58 -18.95
CA VAL A 356 -3.12 -4.76 -20.17
C VAL A 356 -1.80 -4.05 -20.39
N SER A 357 -1.24 -3.44 -19.34
CA SER A 357 0.04 -2.71 -19.39
C SER A 357 1.21 -3.62 -19.74
N GLY A 358 1.23 -4.87 -19.24
CA GLY A 358 2.24 -5.85 -19.62
C GLY A 358 2.22 -6.17 -21.11
N TYR A 359 1.06 -6.41 -21.69
CA TYR A 359 0.92 -6.62 -23.14
C TYR A 359 1.24 -5.36 -23.97
N VAL A 360 0.86 -4.18 -23.49
CA VAL A 360 1.25 -2.91 -24.13
C VAL A 360 2.78 -2.76 -24.12
N TRP A 361 3.43 -3.13 -23.01
CA TRP A 361 4.90 -3.11 -22.92
C TRP A 361 5.53 -4.04 -23.96
N GLU A 362 5.08 -5.29 -24.04
CA GLU A 362 5.61 -6.28 -25.00
C GLU A 362 5.40 -5.86 -26.46
N ALA A 363 4.21 -5.32 -26.77
CA ALA A 363 3.86 -4.98 -28.14
C ALA A 363 4.44 -3.62 -28.61
N PHE A 364 4.49 -2.62 -27.74
CA PHE A 364 4.80 -1.23 -28.09
C PHE A 364 5.96 -0.63 -27.29
N GLY A 365 6.45 -1.33 -26.27
CA GLY A 365 7.49 -0.88 -25.38
C GLY A 365 6.97 -0.16 -24.11
N PHE A 366 7.83 -0.10 -23.09
CA PHE A 366 7.52 0.45 -21.77
C PHE A 366 7.01 1.89 -21.80
N ARG A 367 7.52 2.69 -22.74
CA ARG A 367 7.15 4.10 -22.91
C ARG A 367 5.64 4.29 -23.01
N TRP A 368 4.96 3.42 -23.77
CA TRP A 368 3.52 3.50 -23.96
C TRP A 368 2.74 3.21 -22.69
N VAL A 369 3.24 2.39 -21.79
CA VAL A 369 2.62 2.15 -20.48
C VAL A 369 2.55 3.45 -19.68
N PHE A 370 3.67 4.19 -19.62
CA PHE A 370 3.71 5.45 -18.87
C PHE A 370 2.99 6.60 -19.59
N LEU A 371 2.99 6.64 -20.93
CA LEU A 371 2.19 7.61 -21.69
C LEU A 371 0.69 7.40 -21.48
N LEU A 372 0.22 6.15 -21.48
CA LEU A 372 -1.19 5.84 -21.17
C LEU A 372 -1.52 6.19 -19.72
N ALA A 373 -0.64 5.91 -18.77
CA ALA A 373 -0.80 6.31 -17.37
C ALA A 373 -0.86 7.85 -17.24
N GLY A 374 0.01 8.56 -17.94
CA GLY A 374 0.02 10.03 -17.99
C GLY A 374 -1.27 10.60 -18.60
N ALA A 375 -1.78 9.98 -19.68
CA ALA A 375 -3.07 10.37 -20.27
C ALA A 375 -4.23 10.17 -19.28
N ILE A 376 -4.21 9.07 -18.52
CA ILE A 376 -5.21 8.83 -17.47
C ILE A 376 -5.08 9.86 -16.33
N ALA A 377 -3.86 10.18 -15.89
CA ALA A 377 -3.62 11.24 -14.91
C ALA A 377 -4.11 12.61 -15.42
N PHE A 378 -3.88 12.93 -16.69
CA PHE A 378 -4.40 14.14 -17.29
C PHE A 378 -5.93 14.21 -17.27
N VAL A 379 -6.61 13.10 -17.59
CA VAL A 379 -8.08 13.02 -17.44
C VAL A 379 -8.46 13.13 -15.96
N GLY A 380 -7.69 12.49 -15.06
CA GLY A 380 -7.86 12.56 -13.61
C GLY A 380 -7.84 13.99 -13.07
N PHE A 381 -6.94 14.82 -13.59
CA PHE A 381 -6.90 16.24 -13.27
C PHE A 381 -8.27 16.92 -13.48
N PHE A 382 -8.91 16.73 -14.64
CA PHE A 382 -10.23 17.30 -14.91
C PHE A 382 -11.34 16.68 -14.07
N VAL A 383 -11.22 15.40 -13.73
CA VAL A 383 -12.14 14.74 -12.79
C VAL A 383 -12.03 15.35 -11.40
N CYS A 384 -10.82 15.58 -10.91
CA CYS A 384 -10.57 16.19 -9.60
C CYS A 384 -11.05 17.65 -9.55
N LEU A 385 -10.98 18.39 -10.65
CA LEU A 385 -11.54 19.75 -10.72
C LEU A 385 -13.07 19.82 -10.52
N ARG A 386 -13.78 18.67 -10.67
CA ARG A 386 -15.24 18.58 -10.40
C ARG A 386 -15.56 18.42 -8.92
N ILE A 387 -14.56 18.21 -8.06
CA ILE A 387 -14.75 18.11 -6.61
C ILE A 387 -15.38 19.40 -6.09
N ARG A 388 -16.50 19.24 -5.39
CA ARG A 388 -17.19 20.30 -4.68
C ARG A 388 -17.37 19.85 -3.24
N VAL A 389 -16.80 20.60 -2.31
CA VAL A 389 -17.01 20.41 -0.88
C VAL A 389 -18.00 21.48 -0.43
N PRO A 390 -19.10 21.11 0.26
CA PRO A 390 -20.00 22.08 0.83
C PRO A 390 -19.23 23.02 1.78
N ALA A 391 -19.47 24.32 1.69
CA ALA A 391 -18.94 25.26 2.68
C ALA A 391 -19.46 24.86 4.06
N VAL A 392 -18.57 24.80 5.06
CA VAL A 392 -18.97 24.60 6.45
C VAL A 392 -19.86 25.78 6.84
N ALA A 393 -21.15 25.50 7.09
CA ALA A 393 -22.08 26.49 7.59
C ALA A 393 -21.62 26.95 8.98
N GLY A 394 -20.82 28.01 9.05
CA GLY A 394 -20.34 28.53 10.35
C GLY A 394 -19.29 29.65 10.29
N GLU A 395 -18.59 29.88 9.18
CA GLU A 395 -17.55 30.94 9.16
C GLU A 395 -17.98 32.29 8.52
N GLY A 396 -19.24 32.41 8.12
CA GLY A 396 -19.77 33.63 7.47
C GLY A 396 -20.49 34.62 8.40
N SER A 397 -20.53 34.42 9.72
CA SER A 397 -21.32 35.24 10.64
C SER A 397 -20.52 36.10 11.62
N ALA A 398 -19.21 36.23 11.45
CA ALA A 398 -18.38 37.03 12.37
C ALA A 398 -17.68 38.23 11.70
N ALA A 399 -18.12 38.63 10.51
CA ALA A 399 -17.63 39.84 9.84
C ALA A 399 -18.78 40.57 9.14
N ALA A 400 -19.71 41.14 9.92
CA ALA A 400 -20.61 42.18 9.52
C ALA A 400 -20.82 43.14 10.69
#